data_c22b22db0d15676eaae340afa9dc015f
#
_entry.id   c22b22db0d15676eaae340afa9dc015f
#
_cell.length_a   1.000
_cell.length_b   1.000
_cell.length_c   1.000
_cell.angle_alpha   90.00
_cell.angle_beta   90.00
_cell.angle_gamma   90.00
#
_symmetry.space_group_name_H-M   'P 1'
#
loop_
_entity.id
_entity.type
_entity.pdbx_description
1 polymer ?
#
loop_
_entity_poly.entity_id
_entity_poly.type
_entity_poly.pdbx_seq_one_letter_code
_entity_poly.pdbx_strand_id
1 'polypeptide(L)'
;MVSTVQNVAIDCADAYELARFWGGVTGRPLPPGTGPGDRETQVILPTGLSLYFNEVPEPKSCKNRLHLCLRPETSREDEVERLLGLGATVVADRREADGSGWAVLADPEGNEFCVLRSASDRAATAS
;
A
#
# COMPACT_ATOMS: atom_id res chain seq x y z
N MET A 1 -31.02 -1.71 -6.57
CA MET A 1 -30.04 -2.76 -6.29
C MET A 1 -28.67 -2.26 -6.67
N VAL A 2 -27.75 -2.39 -5.75
CA VAL A 2 -26.37 -1.89 -5.92
C VAL A 2 -25.40 -3.01 -5.64
N SER A 3 -24.10 -2.77 -5.92
CA SER A 3 -23.03 -3.71 -5.62
C SER A 3 -22.15 -3.16 -4.52
N THR A 4 -21.50 -4.05 -3.82
CA THR A 4 -20.50 -3.72 -2.81
C THR A 4 -19.12 -4.09 -3.37
N VAL A 5 -18.12 -3.23 -3.14
CA VAL A 5 -16.74 -3.59 -3.49
C VAL A 5 -16.22 -4.57 -2.44
N GLN A 6 -15.94 -5.80 -2.85
CA GLN A 6 -15.50 -6.86 -1.96
C GLN A 6 -14.00 -6.80 -1.69
N ASN A 7 -13.22 -6.58 -2.74
CA ASN A 7 -11.78 -6.58 -2.63
C ASN A 7 -11.15 -5.79 -3.77
N VAL A 8 -9.88 -5.47 -3.59
CA VAL A 8 -9.02 -4.95 -4.65
C VAL A 8 -8.04 -6.06 -4.99
N ALA A 9 -8.09 -6.57 -6.21
CA ALA A 9 -7.19 -7.62 -6.65
C ALA A 9 -5.94 -6.99 -7.28
N ILE A 10 -4.79 -7.47 -6.87
CA ILE A 10 -3.49 -7.00 -7.32
C ILE A 10 -2.77 -8.20 -7.94
N ASP A 11 -2.54 -8.13 -9.24
CA ASP A 11 -1.77 -9.16 -9.95
C ASP A 11 -0.29 -8.93 -9.68
N CYS A 12 0.45 -10.01 -9.48
CA CYS A 12 1.83 -9.92 -9.03
C CYS A 12 2.66 -11.12 -9.48
N ALA A 13 3.96 -11.02 -9.32
CA ALA A 13 4.88 -12.12 -9.60
C ALA A 13 5.00 -13.05 -8.39
N ASP A 14 4.94 -12.51 -7.16
CA ASP A 14 5.10 -13.26 -5.92
C ASP A 14 4.04 -12.81 -4.91
N ALA A 15 2.94 -13.56 -4.85
CA ALA A 15 1.80 -13.20 -4.01
C ALA A 15 2.17 -13.16 -2.53
N TYR A 16 2.96 -14.13 -2.05
CA TYR A 16 3.33 -14.19 -0.64
C TYR A 16 4.18 -12.99 -0.22
N GLU A 17 5.22 -12.67 -0.98
CA GLU A 17 6.12 -11.56 -0.64
C GLU A 17 5.41 -10.22 -0.73
N LEU A 18 4.54 -10.03 -1.73
CA LEU A 18 3.78 -8.80 -1.85
C LEU A 18 2.77 -8.66 -0.72
N ALA A 19 2.11 -9.76 -0.34
CA ALA A 19 1.19 -9.75 0.79
C ALA A 19 1.90 -9.45 2.10
N ARG A 20 3.13 -9.96 2.29
CA ARG A 20 3.94 -9.63 3.48
C ARG A 20 4.20 -8.12 3.56
N PHE A 21 4.55 -7.51 2.44
CA PHE A 21 4.76 -6.07 2.40
C PHE A 21 3.49 -5.32 2.82
N TRP A 22 2.35 -5.61 2.18
CA TRP A 22 1.10 -4.92 2.47
C TRP A 22 0.53 -5.26 3.85
N GLY A 23 0.81 -6.46 4.35
CA GLY A 23 0.52 -6.81 5.73
C GLY A 23 1.29 -5.92 6.71
N GLY A 24 2.57 -5.68 6.43
CA GLY A 24 3.40 -4.77 7.22
C GLY A 24 2.92 -3.32 7.13
N VAL A 25 2.55 -2.87 5.94
CA VAL A 25 2.02 -1.52 5.74
C VAL A 25 0.76 -1.27 6.57
N THR A 26 -0.17 -2.22 6.54
CA THR A 26 -1.50 -2.07 7.15
C THR A 26 -1.56 -2.58 8.59
N GLY A 27 -0.51 -3.25 9.07
CA GLY A 27 -0.51 -3.85 10.39
C GLY A 27 -1.42 -5.07 10.51
N ARG A 28 -1.78 -5.70 9.40
CA ARG A 28 -2.69 -6.84 9.39
C ARG A 28 -1.93 -8.15 9.19
N PRO A 29 -2.33 -9.21 9.88
CA PRO A 29 -1.69 -10.52 9.69
C PRO A 29 -2.12 -11.13 8.36
N LEU A 30 -1.29 -12.05 7.85
CA LEU A 30 -1.68 -12.89 6.73
C LEU A 30 -2.60 -14.00 7.22
N PRO A 31 -3.44 -14.58 6.34
CA PRO A 31 -4.30 -15.70 6.72
C PRO A 31 -3.48 -16.89 7.25
N PRO A 32 -4.02 -17.68 8.19
CA PRO A 32 -3.35 -18.88 8.67
C PRO A 32 -3.02 -19.82 7.51
N GLY A 33 -1.83 -20.40 7.53
CA GLY A 33 -1.39 -21.31 6.48
C GLY A 33 -0.75 -20.65 5.27
N THR A 34 -0.70 -19.31 5.23
CA THR A 34 -0.03 -18.59 4.15
C THR A 34 1.48 -18.79 4.24
N GLY A 35 2.11 -19.10 3.12
CA GLY A 35 3.55 -19.32 3.06
C GLY A 35 4.14 -19.11 1.69
N PRO A 36 5.49 -19.18 1.59
CA PRO A 36 6.19 -19.02 0.33
C PRO A 36 5.67 -19.99 -0.72
N GLY A 37 5.51 -19.49 -1.95
CA GLY A 37 5.03 -20.30 -3.07
C GLY A 37 3.52 -20.30 -3.24
N ASP A 38 2.77 -19.71 -2.33
CA ASP A 38 1.32 -19.57 -2.50
C ASP A 38 1.04 -18.71 -3.73
N ARG A 39 0.10 -19.17 -4.57
CA ARG A 39 -0.25 -18.45 -5.78
C ARG A 39 -1.24 -17.34 -5.56
N GLU A 40 -1.93 -17.38 -4.43
CA GLU A 40 -2.87 -16.33 -4.04
C GLU A 40 -2.95 -16.25 -2.54
N THR A 41 -3.16 -15.04 -2.04
CA THR A 41 -3.40 -14.76 -0.64
C THR A 41 -4.04 -13.38 -0.52
N GLN A 42 -4.28 -12.92 0.70
CA GLN A 42 -4.95 -11.64 0.91
C GLN A 42 -4.57 -11.02 2.24
N VAL A 43 -4.83 -9.73 2.33
CA VAL A 43 -4.77 -8.96 3.58
C VAL A 43 -6.17 -8.39 3.81
N ILE A 44 -6.80 -8.75 4.92
CA ILE A 44 -8.15 -8.28 5.24
C ILE A 44 -8.04 -7.03 6.09
N LEU A 45 -8.57 -5.91 5.58
CA LEU A 45 -8.54 -4.63 6.27
C LEU A 45 -9.64 -4.58 7.34
N PRO A 46 -9.50 -3.69 8.36
CA PRO A 46 -10.51 -3.58 9.42
C PRO A 46 -11.92 -3.28 8.91
N THR A 47 -12.04 -2.63 7.76
CA THR A 47 -13.34 -2.33 7.15
C THR A 47 -14.02 -3.55 6.52
N GLY A 48 -13.30 -4.67 6.38
CA GLY A 48 -13.77 -5.86 5.69
C GLY A 48 -13.33 -5.93 4.22
N LEU A 49 -12.94 -4.82 3.63
CA LEU A 49 -12.33 -4.82 2.30
C LEU A 49 -11.02 -5.57 2.35
N SER A 50 -10.73 -6.40 1.35
CA SER A 50 -9.43 -7.08 1.32
C SER A 50 -8.58 -6.62 0.14
N LEU A 51 -7.27 -6.69 0.34
CA LEU A 51 -6.29 -6.62 -0.74
C LEU A 51 -5.98 -8.05 -1.12
N TYR A 52 -6.27 -8.44 -2.34
CA TYR A 52 -6.14 -9.82 -2.80
C TYR A 52 -5.01 -9.90 -3.82
N PHE A 53 -4.07 -10.81 -3.59
CA PHE A 53 -2.86 -10.92 -4.39
C PHE A 53 -2.89 -12.20 -5.20
N ASN A 54 -2.77 -12.06 -6.53
CA ASN A 54 -2.79 -13.18 -7.47
C ASN A 54 -1.48 -13.25 -8.23
N GLU A 55 -0.82 -14.40 -8.19
CA GLU A 55 0.34 -14.65 -9.04
C GLU A 55 -0.11 -14.77 -10.49
N VAL A 56 0.53 -13.98 -11.35
CA VAL A 56 0.26 -14.00 -12.79
C VAL A 56 1.59 -14.07 -13.54
N PRO A 57 1.61 -14.66 -14.76
CA PRO A 57 2.85 -14.75 -15.53
C PRO A 57 3.25 -13.45 -16.22
N GLU A 58 2.30 -12.54 -16.43
CA GLU A 58 2.58 -11.28 -17.12
C GLU A 58 3.32 -10.31 -16.20
N PRO A 59 4.46 -9.76 -16.62
CA PRO A 59 5.14 -8.74 -15.81
C PRO A 59 4.42 -7.41 -15.88
N LYS A 60 4.64 -6.58 -14.87
CA LYS A 60 4.16 -5.20 -14.91
C LYS A 60 4.93 -4.44 -16.00
N SER A 61 4.22 -3.83 -16.95
CA SER A 61 4.83 -3.17 -18.10
C SER A 61 4.46 -1.70 -18.24
N CYS A 62 3.53 -1.18 -17.46
CA CYS A 62 3.09 0.20 -17.57
C CYS A 62 2.67 0.74 -16.20
N LYS A 63 2.40 2.05 -16.18
CA LYS A 63 1.97 2.73 -14.95
C LYS A 63 0.61 2.19 -14.49
N ASN A 64 0.46 1.94 -13.18
CA ASN A 64 -0.83 1.62 -12.60
C ASN A 64 -1.80 2.78 -12.81
N ARG A 65 -3.03 2.46 -13.24
CA ARG A 65 -4.08 3.48 -13.37
C ARG A 65 -4.84 3.69 -12.04
N LEU A 66 -4.90 2.65 -11.22
CA LEU A 66 -5.43 2.73 -9.87
C LEU A 66 -4.29 2.62 -8.89
N HIS A 67 -4.33 3.42 -7.83
CA HIS A 67 -3.32 3.35 -6.77
C HIS A 67 -3.97 3.63 -5.43
N LEU A 68 -3.43 3.00 -4.40
CA LEU A 68 -3.91 3.19 -3.04
C LEU A 68 -3.32 4.49 -2.48
N CYS A 69 -4.10 5.17 -1.65
CA CYS A 69 -3.64 6.35 -0.92
C CYS A 69 -3.76 6.05 0.57
N LEU A 70 -2.66 6.20 1.29
CA LEU A 70 -2.56 5.84 2.69
C LEU A 70 -2.60 7.09 3.55
N ARG A 71 -3.36 7.03 4.65
CA ARG A 71 -3.31 8.04 5.70
C ARG A 71 -2.65 7.40 6.91
N PRO A 72 -1.41 7.79 7.22
CA PRO A 72 -0.70 7.17 8.34
C PRO A 72 -1.23 7.60 9.70
N GLU A 73 -0.96 6.79 10.71
CA GLU A 73 -1.29 7.11 12.10
C GLU A 73 -0.27 8.06 12.71
N THR A 74 1.00 7.97 12.25
CA THR A 74 2.08 8.85 12.67
C THR A 74 2.30 9.90 11.60
N SER A 75 3.36 10.70 11.72
CA SER A 75 3.65 11.72 10.70
C SER A 75 3.94 11.06 9.36
N ARG A 76 3.63 11.78 8.28
CA ARG A 76 3.91 11.28 6.93
C ARG A 76 5.39 10.96 6.77
N GLU A 77 6.28 11.79 7.30
CA GLU A 77 7.72 11.60 7.18
C GLU A 77 8.18 10.31 7.87
N ASP A 78 7.69 10.05 9.07
CA ASP A 78 8.02 8.83 9.81
C ASP A 78 7.47 7.60 9.08
N GLU A 79 6.27 7.71 8.53
CA GLU A 79 5.67 6.60 7.79
C GLU A 79 6.44 6.29 6.51
N VAL A 80 6.86 7.32 5.76
CA VAL A 80 7.67 7.10 4.56
C VAL A 80 8.93 6.33 4.92
N GLU A 81 9.62 6.71 5.99
CA GLU A 81 10.83 6.01 6.43
C GLU A 81 10.53 4.55 6.81
N ARG A 82 9.43 4.32 7.53
CA ARG A 82 9.02 2.96 7.90
C ARG A 82 8.77 2.09 6.66
N LEU A 83 8.06 2.64 5.66
CA LEU A 83 7.72 1.90 4.45
C LEU A 83 8.95 1.61 3.60
N LEU A 84 9.91 2.53 3.54
CA LEU A 84 11.18 2.26 2.87
C LEU A 84 11.91 1.10 3.54
N GLY A 85 11.86 1.01 4.86
CA GLY A 85 12.43 -0.11 5.60
C GLY A 85 11.73 -1.45 5.32
N LEU A 86 10.46 -1.42 4.89
CA LEU A 86 9.72 -2.63 4.52
C LEU A 86 9.99 -3.07 3.08
N GLY A 87 10.62 -2.22 2.27
CA GLY A 87 10.95 -2.57 0.89
C GLY A 87 10.33 -1.66 -0.18
N ALA A 88 9.66 -0.57 0.21
CA ALA A 88 9.15 0.41 -0.73
C ALA A 88 10.30 1.25 -1.29
N THR A 89 10.07 1.86 -2.47
CA THR A 89 11.01 2.81 -3.08
C THR A 89 10.28 4.12 -3.37
N VAL A 90 11.02 5.23 -3.42
CA VAL A 90 10.43 6.54 -3.75
C VAL A 90 10.32 6.67 -5.26
N VAL A 91 9.13 7.01 -5.74
CA VAL A 91 8.87 7.25 -7.16
C VAL A 91 8.86 8.76 -7.44
N ALA A 92 8.14 9.52 -6.64
CA ALA A 92 8.05 10.97 -6.78
C ALA A 92 7.74 11.60 -5.43
N ASP A 93 8.36 12.72 -5.16
CA ASP A 93 8.15 13.44 -3.92
C ASP A 93 7.36 14.71 -4.25
N ARG A 94 6.09 14.71 -3.84
CA ARG A 94 5.18 15.86 -4.03
C ARG A 94 4.93 16.59 -2.69
N ARG A 95 5.81 16.38 -1.72
CA ARG A 95 5.71 17.06 -0.44
C ARG A 95 6.18 18.49 -0.59
N GLU A 96 5.41 19.42 -0.03
CA GLU A 96 5.72 20.84 -0.08
C GLU A 96 6.39 21.30 1.22
N ALA A 97 7.10 22.41 1.14
CA ALA A 97 7.81 22.96 2.31
C ALA A 97 6.86 23.37 3.43
N ASP A 98 5.60 23.68 3.12
CA ASP A 98 4.59 24.06 4.12
C ASP A 98 3.95 22.86 4.82
N GLY A 99 4.38 21.65 4.50
CA GLY A 99 3.85 20.41 5.07
C GLY A 99 2.70 19.78 4.29
N SER A 100 2.22 20.45 3.25
CA SER A 100 1.18 19.88 2.37
C SER A 100 1.79 18.89 1.38
N GLY A 101 0.94 18.32 0.54
CA GLY A 101 1.38 17.41 -0.51
C GLY A 101 1.38 15.95 -0.07
N TRP A 102 2.07 15.12 -0.83
CA TRP A 102 2.12 13.69 -0.61
C TRP A 102 3.42 13.10 -1.16
N ALA A 103 3.71 11.87 -0.76
CA ALA A 103 4.82 11.10 -1.33
C ALA A 103 4.26 9.96 -2.17
N VAL A 104 4.85 9.73 -3.33
CA VAL A 104 4.53 8.59 -4.19
C VAL A 104 5.63 7.56 -4.04
N LEU A 105 5.25 6.39 -3.57
CA LEU A 105 6.16 5.27 -3.39
C LEU A 105 5.74 4.13 -4.31
N ALA A 106 6.61 3.13 -4.44
CA ALA A 106 6.28 1.89 -5.13
C ALA A 106 6.49 0.73 -4.17
N ASP A 107 5.61 -0.28 -4.26
CA ASP A 107 5.78 -1.52 -3.51
C ASP A 107 6.90 -2.37 -4.15
N PRO A 108 7.27 -3.52 -3.57
CA PRO A 108 8.37 -4.33 -4.11
C PRO A 108 8.17 -4.80 -5.55
N GLU A 109 6.96 -4.76 -6.08
CA GLU A 109 6.68 -5.12 -7.47
C GLU A 109 6.45 -3.92 -8.37
N GLY A 110 6.71 -2.71 -7.88
CA GLY A 110 6.62 -1.51 -8.68
C GLY A 110 5.23 -0.88 -8.71
N ASN A 111 4.28 -1.36 -7.93
CA ASN A 111 2.96 -0.75 -7.87
C ASN A 111 3.01 0.55 -7.08
N GLU A 112 2.61 1.64 -7.72
CA GLU A 112 2.64 2.95 -7.10
C GLU A 112 1.51 3.13 -6.08
N PHE A 113 1.83 3.81 -4.97
CA PHE A 113 0.85 4.20 -3.98
C PHE A 113 1.29 5.53 -3.36
N CYS A 114 0.35 6.23 -2.73
CA CYS A 114 0.61 7.54 -2.16
C CYS A 114 0.53 7.50 -0.64
N VAL A 115 1.39 8.26 0.02
CA VAL A 115 1.35 8.49 1.46
C VAL A 115 0.93 9.94 1.68
N LEU A 116 -0.23 10.12 2.30
CA LEU A 116 -0.84 11.41 2.56
C LEU A 116 -0.44 11.90 3.94
N ARG A 117 -0.79 13.14 4.27
CA ARG A 117 -0.60 13.67 5.62
C ARG A 117 -1.47 12.88 6.60
N SER A 118 -0.96 12.66 7.81
CA SER A 118 -1.76 12.13 8.91
C SER A 118 -2.75 13.20 9.41
N ALA A 119 -3.66 12.80 10.31
CA ALA A 119 -4.56 13.76 10.92
C ALA A 119 -3.80 14.82 11.73
N SER A 120 -2.74 14.41 12.45
CA SER A 120 -1.92 15.36 13.22
C SER A 120 -1.08 16.27 12.32
N ASP A 121 -0.58 15.76 11.18
CA ASP A 121 0.10 16.59 10.19
C ASP A 121 -0.84 17.68 9.66
N ARG A 122 -2.08 17.31 9.36
CA ARG A 122 -3.08 18.23 8.84
C ARG A 122 -3.42 19.30 9.87
N ALA A 123 -3.55 18.92 11.14
CA ALA A 123 -3.80 19.87 12.23
C ALA A 123 -2.64 20.85 12.39
N ALA A 124 -1.40 20.37 12.27
CA ALA A 124 -0.21 21.22 12.40
C ALA A 124 -0.06 22.22 11.26
N THR A 125 -0.58 21.89 10.06
CA THR A 125 -0.46 22.73 8.88
C THR A 125 -1.71 23.55 8.57
N ALA A 126 -2.79 23.37 9.32
CA ALA A 126 -4.07 24.03 9.07
C ALA A 126 -4.17 25.44 9.66
N SER A 127 -3.19 25.90 10.41
CA SER A 127 -3.20 27.22 11.06
C SER A 127 -2.86 28.35 10.09
#